data_a9aa570c57b7750f0fc8a929fe51e9dd
#
_entry.id   a9aa570c57b7750f0fc8a929fe51e9dd
#
_cell.length_a   1.000
_cell.length_b   1.000
_cell.length_c   1.000
_cell.angle_alpha   90.00
_cell.angle_beta   90.00
_cell.angle_gamma   90.00
#
_symmetry.space_group_name_H-M   'P 1'
#
loop_
_entity.id
_entity.type
_entity.pdbx_description
1 polymer ?
#
loop_
_entity_poly.entity_id
_entity_poly.type
_entity_poly.pdbx_seq_one_letter_code
_entity_poly.pdbx_strand_id
1 'polypeptide(L)'
;DGGKGVEYFRSFQPDLVLGTGGYASYPAVQAAVRQGIRCAMLEVNAAPGMVVKRMSRKVDCVFTSFAETEPQLPGAKKVVLTGSPVRQEIVNARPDGLKQRLFGAMKRAHVSEW
;
A
#
# COMPACT_ATOMS: atom_id res chain seq x y z
N ASP A 1 3.03 16.83 6.41
CA ASP A 1 2.10 17.90 6.11
C ASP A 1 1.24 17.55 4.91
N GLY A 2 -0.07 17.46 5.14
CA GLY A 2 -1.04 17.12 4.10
C GLY A 2 -1.12 18.16 2.98
N GLY A 3 -0.77 19.43 3.24
CA GLY A 3 -0.80 20.49 2.23
C GLY A 3 0.20 20.29 1.11
N LYS A 4 1.41 19.86 1.44
CA LYS A 4 2.43 19.56 0.43
C LYS A 4 2.07 18.34 -0.40
N GLY A 5 1.49 17.33 0.21
CA GLY A 5 1.01 16.16 -0.51
C GLY A 5 -0.07 16.50 -1.52
N VAL A 6 -1.00 17.39 -1.14
CA VAL A 6 -2.06 17.85 -2.04
C VAL A 6 -1.49 18.57 -3.25
N GLU A 7 -0.54 19.50 -3.06
CA GLU A 7 0.10 20.20 -4.16
C GLU A 7 0.85 19.25 -5.10
N TYR A 8 1.60 18.31 -4.53
CA TYR A 8 2.33 17.32 -5.33
C TYR A 8 1.39 16.51 -6.21
N PHE A 9 0.27 16.03 -5.67
CA PHE A 9 -0.68 15.22 -6.41
C PHE A 9 -1.43 16.02 -7.48
N ARG A 10 -1.70 17.29 -7.24
CA ARG A 10 -2.30 18.15 -8.26
C ARG A 10 -1.39 18.32 -9.49
N SER A 11 -0.08 18.43 -9.26
CA SER A 11 0.89 18.57 -10.35
C SER A 11 1.21 17.25 -11.04
N PHE A 12 1.31 16.16 -10.28
CA PHE A 12 1.73 14.85 -10.79
C PHE A 12 0.56 13.98 -11.24
N GLN A 13 -0.58 14.06 -10.57
CA GLN A 13 -1.80 13.29 -10.85
C GLN A 13 -1.57 11.78 -10.96
N PRO A 14 -1.10 11.12 -9.89
CA PRO A 14 -0.84 9.69 -9.92
C PRO A 14 -2.14 8.89 -10.05
N ASP A 15 -2.06 7.74 -10.73
CA ASP A 15 -3.17 6.80 -10.82
C ASP A 15 -3.31 5.93 -9.57
N LEU A 16 -2.21 5.71 -8.87
CA LEU A 16 -2.16 4.89 -7.67
C LEU A 16 -1.04 5.38 -6.75
N VAL A 17 -1.34 5.45 -5.45
CA VAL A 17 -0.35 5.75 -4.42
C VAL A 17 -0.17 4.51 -3.55
N LEU A 18 1.06 4.02 -3.43
CA LEU A 18 1.40 2.87 -2.60
C LEU A 18 2.25 3.33 -1.41
N GLY A 19 1.72 3.15 -0.20
CA GLY A 19 2.44 3.41 1.03
C GLY A 19 3.11 2.15 1.57
N THR A 20 4.31 2.29 2.11
CA THR A 20 5.10 1.16 2.62
C THR A 20 5.06 0.99 4.13
N GLY A 21 4.13 1.63 4.80
CA GLY A 21 3.84 1.39 6.21
C GLY A 21 4.64 2.18 7.24
N GLY A 22 5.57 3.00 6.85
CA GLY A 22 6.31 3.87 7.78
C GLY A 22 5.60 5.20 8.02
N TYR A 23 5.99 5.91 9.10
CA TYR A 23 5.44 7.23 9.38
C TYR A 23 5.63 8.21 8.23
N ALA A 24 6.71 8.07 7.46
CA ALA A 24 7.00 8.92 6.32
C ALA A 24 5.97 8.78 5.19
N SER A 25 5.32 7.64 5.07
CA SER A 25 4.30 7.40 4.04
C SER A 25 2.92 7.95 4.43
N TYR A 26 2.69 8.22 5.70
CA TYR A 26 1.39 8.63 6.22
C TYR A 26 0.83 9.88 5.54
N PRO A 27 1.59 10.99 5.42
CA PRO A 27 1.06 12.19 4.78
C PRO A 27 0.68 11.97 3.32
N ALA A 28 1.47 11.22 2.57
CA ALA A 28 1.20 10.94 1.16
C ALA A 28 -0.07 10.09 0.99
N VAL A 29 -0.21 9.02 1.78
CA VAL A 29 -1.39 8.17 1.73
C VAL A 29 -2.63 8.92 2.17
N GLN A 30 -2.53 9.73 3.23
CA GLN A 30 -3.65 10.54 3.71
C GLN A 30 -4.10 11.54 2.65
N ALA A 31 -3.17 12.20 1.97
CA ALA A 31 -3.49 13.13 0.89
C ALA A 31 -4.17 12.40 -0.28
N ALA A 32 -3.71 11.21 -0.64
CA ALA A 32 -4.33 10.41 -1.68
C ALA A 32 -5.79 10.06 -1.31
N VAL A 33 -6.03 9.62 -0.09
CA VAL A 33 -7.38 9.30 0.39
C VAL A 33 -8.29 10.54 0.29
N ARG A 34 -7.81 11.70 0.72
CA ARG A 34 -8.60 12.94 0.69
C ARG A 34 -8.96 13.38 -0.72
N GLN A 35 -8.11 13.10 -1.69
CA GLN A 35 -8.32 13.49 -3.08
C GLN A 35 -9.03 12.42 -3.91
N GLY A 36 -9.41 11.30 -3.31
CA GLY A 36 -10.05 10.21 -4.03
C GLY A 36 -9.12 9.48 -4.99
N ILE A 37 -7.81 9.58 -4.78
CA ILE A 37 -6.82 8.84 -5.56
C ILE A 37 -6.75 7.41 -5.01
N ARG A 38 -6.74 6.44 -5.89
CA ARG A 38 -6.59 5.04 -5.51
C ARG A 38 -5.30 4.85 -4.72
N CYS A 39 -5.39 4.20 -3.59
CA CYS A 39 -4.23 3.99 -2.73
C CYS A 39 -4.25 2.62 -2.08
N ALA A 40 -3.06 2.13 -1.82
CA ALA A 40 -2.83 0.85 -1.15
C ALA A 40 -1.69 0.99 -0.17
N MET A 41 -1.60 0.04 0.75
CA MET A 41 -0.47 -0.05 1.66
C MET A 41 0.13 -1.45 1.61
N LEU A 42 1.43 -1.52 1.84
CA LEU A 42 2.16 -2.77 1.92
C LEU A 42 2.59 -3.01 3.36
N GLU A 43 2.19 -4.14 3.94
CA GLU A 43 2.63 -4.58 5.26
C GLU A 43 3.49 -5.83 5.12
N VAL A 44 4.76 -5.71 5.48
CA VAL A 44 5.74 -6.80 5.34
C VAL A 44 5.94 -7.57 6.65
N ASN A 45 5.35 -7.14 7.76
CA ASN A 45 5.43 -7.80 9.06
C ASN A 45 4.13 -8.54 9.38
N ALA A 46 4.24 -9.61 10.16
CA ALA A 46 3.06 -10.36 10.59
C ALA A 46 2.13 -9.50 11.47
N ALA A 47 2.71 -8.72 12.38
CA ALA A 47 1.96 -7.74 13.16
C ALA A 47 1.96 -6.40 12.43
N PRO A 48 0.80 -5.88 12.02
CA PRO A 48 0.76 -4.62 11.28
C PRO A 48 1.19 -3.45 12.15
N GLY A 49 1.92 -2.53 11.54
CA GLY A 49 2.32 -1.29 12.19
C GLY A 49 1.14 -0.35 12.41
N MET A 50 1.35 0.67 13.25
CA MET A 50 0.30 1.61 13.62
C MET A 50 -0.27 2.38 12.43
N VAL A 51 0.59 2.79 11.49
CA VAL A 51 0.16 3.51 10.29
C VAL A 51 -0.72 2.63 9.42
N VAL A 52 -0.34 1.36 9.22
CA VAL A 52 -1.15 0.42 8.45
C VAL A 52 -2.49 0.17 9.14
N LYS A 53 -2.51 -0.05 10.44
CA LYS A 53 -3.76 -0.21 11.18
C LYS A 53 -4.69 0.99 11.02
N ARG A 54 -4.14 2.19 11.15
CA ARG A 54 -4.92 3.43 11.06
C ARG A 54 -5.44 3.66 9.65
N MET A 55 -4.61 3.45 8.64
CA MET A 55 -4.97 3.74 7.25
C MET A 55 -5.68 2.60 6.55
N SER A 56 -5.67 1.38 7.08
CA SER A 56 -6.28 0.22 6.44
C SER A 56 -7.77 0.40 6.13
N ARG A 57 -8.47 1.16 6.94
CA ARG A 57 -9.90 1.44 6.75
C ARG A 57 -10.17 2.43 5.63
N LYS A 58 -9.17 3.22 5.26
CA LYS A 58 -9.31 4.34 4.33
C LYS A 58 -8.75 4.03 2.95
N VAL A 59 -7.71 3.19 2.89
CA VAL A 59 -7.11 2.81 1.62
C VAL A 59 -7.95 1.75 0.91
N ASP A 60 -7.75 1.60 -0.39
CA ASP A 60 -8.50 0.64 -1.19
C ASP A 60 -8.06 -0.80 -0.97
N CYS A 61 -6.78 -1.01 -0.67
CA CYS A 61 -6.23 -2.35 -0.47
C CYS A 61 -5.01 -2.33 0.45
N VAL A 62 -4.84 -3.41 1.22
CA VAL A 62 -3.60 -3.66 1.95
C VAL A 62 -3.00 -4.95 1.43
N PHE A 63 -1.76 -4.87 0.96
CA PHE A 63 -0.98 -6.05 0.57
C PHE A 63 -0.23 -6.55 1.79
N THR A 64 -0.36 -7.83 2.09
CA THR A 64 0.27 -8.44 3.26
C THR A 64 1.21 -9.57 2.86
N SER A 65 2.29 -9.73 3.64
CA SER A 65 3.25 -10.82 3.45
C SER A 65 2.87 -12.08 4.23
N PHE A 66 2.01 -11.95 5.24
CA PHE A 66 1.62 -13.04 6.14
C PHE A 66 0.11 -13.13 6.24
N ALA A 67 -0.41 -14.36 6.20
CA ALA A 67 -1.86 -14.61 6.31
C ALA A 67 -2.43 -14.14 7.66
N GLU A 68 -1.65 -14.21 8.73
CA GLU A 68 -2.06 -13.80 10.08
C GLU A 68 -2.24 -12.30 10.25
N THR A 69 -1.84 -11.51 9.28
CA THR A 69 -2.01 -10.06 9.33
C THR A 69 -3.45 -9.64 9.09
N GLU A 70 -4.15 -10.31 8.18
CA GLU A 70 -5.51 -9.94 7.78
C GLU A 70 -6.50 -9.86 8.97
N PRO A 71 -6.55 -10.85 9.89
CA PRO A 71 -7.47 -10.77 11.02
C PRO A 71 -7.22 -9.57 11.94
N GLN A 72 -6.03 -8.98 11.87
CA GLN A 72 -5.65 -7.80 12.66
C GLN A 72 -6.06 -6.48 11.99
N LEU A 73 -6.65 -6.55 10.81
CA LEU A 73 -7.12 -5.41 10.02
C LEU A 73 -8.62 -5.54 9.72
N PRO A 74 -9.47 -5.61 10.75
CA PRO A 74 -10.90 -5.93 10.53
C PRO A 74 -11.68 -4.86 9.77
N GLY A 75 -11.15 -3.63 9.72
CA GLY A 75 -11.81 -2.54 8.99
C GLY A 75 -11.30 -2.35 7.57
N ALA A 76 -10.34 -3.16 7.11
CA ALA A 76 -9.78 -3.01 5.78
C ALA A 76 -10.82 -3.34 4.70
N LYS A 77 -10.86 -2.52 3.66
CA LYS A 77 -11.78 -2.75 2.54
C LYS A 77 -11.40 -3.99 1.74
N LYS A 78 -10.10 -4.21 1.55
CA LYS A 78 -9.57 -5.36 0.83
C LYS A 78 -8.18 -5.70 1.35
N VAL A 79 -7.91 -6.96 1.59
CA VAL A 79 -6.58 -7.46 1.97
C VAL A 79 -6.16 -8.52 0.96
N VAL A 80 -4.95 -8.40 0.42
CA VAL A 80 -4.39 -9.36 -0.53
C VAL A 80 -3.08 -9.91 0.01
N LEU A 81 -3.03 -11.22 0.17
CA LEU A 81 -1.80 -11.89 0.60
C LEU A 81 -0.85 -12.03 -0.60
N THR A 82 0.28 -11.35 -0.53
CA THR A 82 1.32 -11.44 -1.55
C THR A 82 2.42 -12.43 -1.20
N GLY A 83 2.49 -12.84 0.07
CA GLY A 83 3.46 -13.81 0.56
C GLY A 83 4.83 -13.22 0.88
N SER A 84 5.66 -14.05 1.51
CA SER A 84 7.02 -13.67 1.93
C SER A 84 8.00 -13.36 0.80
N PRO A 85 7.82 -13.82 -0.45
CA PRO A 85 8.80 -13.54 -1.51
C PRO A 85 9.13 -12.07 -1.70
N VAL A 86 8.21 -11.17 -1.36
CA VAL A 86 8.45 -9.73 -1.48
C VAL A 86 9.64 -9.28 -0.64
N ARG A 87 9.79 -9.80 0.57
CA ARG A 87 10.89 -9.43 1.47
C ARG A 87 12.24 -9.96 0.99
N GLN A 88 12.32 -11.23 0.58
CA GLN A 88 13.52 -11.80 0.00
C GLN A 88 13.92 -11.09 -1.28
N GLU A 89 12.95 -10.66 -2.04
CA GLU A 89 13.15 -9.96 -3.29
C GLU A 89 13.71 -8.55 -3.09
N ILE A 90 13.30 -7.86 -2.03
CA ILE A 90 13.86 -6.55 -1.69
C ILE A 90 15.35 -6.68 -1.35
N VAL A 91 15.76 -7.78 -0.70
CA VAL A 91 17.16 -8.04 -0.35
C VAL A 91 18.01 -8.41 -1.57
N ASN A 92 17.42 -9.08 -2.54
CA ASN A 92 18.13 -9.63 -3.69
C ASN A 92 17.84 -8.97 -5.03
N ALA A 93 16.88 -8.05 -5.08
CA ALA A 93 16.32 -7.64 -6.36
C ALA A 93 16.98 -6.43 -6.97
N ARG A 94 17.11 -6.51 -8.26
CA ARG A 94 17.18 -5.35 -9.12
C ARG A 94 15.82 -4.62 -9.02
N PRO A 95 15.82 -3.28 -9.11
CA PRO A 95 14.58 -2.49 -9.04
C PRO A 95 13.48 -2.97 -10.00
N ASP A 96 13.87 -3.49 -11.16
CA ASP A 96 12.92 -3.99 -12.17
C ASP A 96 12.14 -5.22 -11.69
N GLY A 97 12.78 -6.13 -10.96
CA GLY A 97 12.11 -7.31 -10.44
C GLY A 97 11.05 -6.98 -9.40
N LEU A 98 11.34 -6.03 -8.52
CA LEU A 98 10.38 -5.56 -7.52
C LEU A 98 9.16 -4.92 -8.18
N LYS A 99 9.40 -4.08 -9.18
CA LYS A 99 8.33 -3.43 -9.93
C LYS A 99 7.40 -4.46 -10.57
N GLN A 100 7.94 -5.45 -11.25
CA GLN A 100 7.13 -6.51 -11.89
C GLN A 100 6.30 -7.30 -10.88
N ARG A 101 6.83 -7.57 -9.70
CA ARG A 101 6.11 -8.32 -8.67
C ARG A 101 5.00 -7.50 -8.04
N LEU A 102 5.24 -6.23 -7.80
CA LEU A 102 4.19 -5.33 -7.33
C LEU A 102 3.07 -5.23 -8.36
N PHE A 103 3.40 -5.08 -9.64
CA PHE A 103 2.41 -5.06 -10.70
C PHE A 103 1.65 -6.39 -10.79
N GLY A 104 2.33 -7.52 -10.63
CA GLY A 104 1.68 -8.83 -10.59
C GLY A 104 0.68 -8.95 -9.44
N ALA A 105 1.08 -8.50 -8.25
CA ALA A 105 0.19 -8.48 -7.08
C ALA A 105 -1.01 -7.54 -7.29
N MET A 106 -0.77 -6.36 -7.85
CA MET A 106 -1.82 -5.40 -8.17
C MET A 106 -2.80 -5.96 -9.19
N LYS A 107 -2.29 -6.64 -10.20
CA LYS A 107 -3.12 -7.29 -11.22
C LYS A 107 -4.00 -8.38 -10.61
N ARG A 108 -3.43 -9.23 -9.74
CA ARG A 108 -4.21 -10.23 -9.02
C ARG A 108 -5.28 -9.62 -8.12
N ALA A 109 -5.02 -8.43 -7.60
CA ALA A 109 -5.95 -7.69 -6.76
C ALA A 109 -7.01 -6.91 -7.57
N HIS A 110 -6.99 -7.00 -8.89
CA HIS A 110 -7.91 -6.29 -9.78
C HIS A 110 -7.93 -4.78 -9.52
N VAL A 111 -6.74 -4.16 -9.48
CA VAL A 111 -6.59 -2.73 -9.17
C VAL A 111 -7.41 -1.85 -10.11
N SER A 112 -7.55 -2.25 -11.36
CA SER A 112 -8.35 -1.50 -12.34
C SER A 112 -9.84 -1.41 -11.98
N GLU A 113 -10.30 -2.26 -11.08
CA GLU A 113 -11.70 -2.30 -10.64
C GLU A 113 -11.96 -1.54 -9.34
N TRP A 114 -10.93 -0.96 -8.76
CA TRP A 114 -11.03 -0.24 -7.49
C TRP A 114 -11.79 1.07 -7.59
#